data_4078bd00646f654fc1907019e9996efd
#
_entry.id   4078bd00646f654fc1907019e9996efd
#
_cell.length_a   1.000
_cell.length_b   1.000
_cell.length_c   1.000
_cell.angle_alpha   90.00
_cell.angle_beta   90.00
_cell.angle_gamma   90.00
#
_symmetry.space_group_name_H-M   'P 1'
#
loop_
_entity.id
_entity.type
_entity.pdbx_description
1 polymer ?
#
loop_
_entity_poly.entity_id
_entity_poly.type
_entity_poly.pdbx_seq_one_letter_code
_entity_poly.pdbx_strand_id
1 'polypeptide(L)'
;MDPNYSRLLGKAKRWNISNDLGFSFDHSLDYVSDREAASPIKSAVDNLNVTDHFRVDYRINEMRLGAKADLTWRKQKSLDGRFATNSFTHFNYGVTLSTPLVWGIHFGTDIMAYYRRGYADASMNTTDWVWNAELSRPLGRRKQWLIKAIGFDLLQQIPNVRREVNNQGWQETRYNTKPSYVMLHVVYRLDVKPKKSPMSKK
;
A
#
# COMPACT_ATOMS: atom_id res chain seq x y z
N MET A 1 9.41 -13.62 14.30
CA MET A 1 8.78 -14.85 13.78
C MET A 1 7.70 -14.39 12.83
N ASP A 2 7.86 -14.62 11.53
CA ASP A 2 6.94 -14.14 10.50
C ASP A 2 6.28 -15.38 9.86
N PRO A 3 5.13 -15.85 10.40
CA PRO A 3 4.39 -16.95 9.80
C PRO A 3 3.68 -16.45 8.55
N ASN A 4 4.22 -16.82 7.41
CA ASN A 4 3.60 -16.59 6.11
C ASN A 4 2.80 -17.82 5.71
N TYR A 5 1.51 -17.64 5.46
CA TYR A 5 0.62 -18.69 5.00
C TYR A 5 0.02 -18.30 3.64
N SER A 6 0.12 -19.21 2.67
CA SER A 6 -0.54 -19.07 1.38
C SER A 6 -1.13 -20.39 0.91
N ARG A 7 -2.38 -20.38 0.49
CA ARG A 7 -3.07 -21.60 0.03
C ARG A 7 -4.02 -21.32 -1.13
N LEU A 8 -3.93 -22.18 -2.13
CA LEU A 8 -4.90 -22.27 -3.22
C LEU A 8 -6.04 -23.22 -2.83
N LEU A 9 -7.28 -22.75 -2.91
CA LEU A 9 -8.45 -23.51 -2.51
C LEU A 9 -9.41 -23.79 -3.67
N GLY A 10 -10.19 -24.87 -3.51
CA GLY A 10 -11.18 -25.33 -4.48
C GLY A 10 -10.62 -26.27 -5.56
N LYS A 11 -11.47 -27.12 -6.13
CA LYS A 11 -11.08 -28.09 -7.18
C LYS A 11 -10.42 -27.43 -8.39
N ALA A 12 -10.81 -26.20 -8.74
CA ALA A 12 -10.25 -25.45 -9.86
C ALA A 12 -9.18 -24.42 -9.43
N LYS A 13 -8.70 -24.46 -8.16
CA LYS A 13 -7.69 -23.55 -7.60
C LYS A 13 -7.99 -22.06 -7.88
N ARG A 14 -9.26 -21.70 -7.80
CA ARG A 14 -9.74 -20.35 -8.12
C ARG A 14 -9.56 -19.34 -6.98
N TRP A 15 -9.44 -19.82 -5.76
CA TRP A 15 -9.21 -19.01 -4.58
C TRP A 15 -7.77 -19.08 -4.16
N ASN A 16 -7.17 -17.93 -3.92
CA ASN A 16 -5.89 -17.81 -3.26
C ASN A 16 -6.09 -17.00 -1.98
N ILE A 17 -5.74 -17.58 -0.85
CA ILE A 17 -5.79 -16.93 0.46
C ILE A 17 -4.38 -16.87 0.98
N SER A 18 -3.94 -15.69 1.38
CA SER A 18 -2.65 -15.50 2.03
C SER A 18 -2.80 -14.62 3.26
N ASN A 19 -2.02 -14.94 4.27
CA ASN A 19 -1.90 -14.18 5.49
C ASN A 19 -0.44 -14.13 5.91
N ASP A 20 0.01 -12.97 6.35
CA ASP A 20 1.37 -12.72 6.82
C ASP A 20 1.26 -11.92 8.12
N LEU A 21 1.59 -12.57 9.24
CA LEU A 21 1.52 -11.99 10.57
C LEU A 21 2.94 -11.70 11.06
N GLY A 22 3.23 -10.45 11.34
CA GLY A 22 4.50 -9.97 11.88
C GLY A 22 4.37 -9.51 13.32
N PHE A 23 5.36 -9.83 14.11
CA PHE A 23 5.51 -9.36 15.48
C PHE A 23 6.94 -8.90 15.70
N SER A 24 7.13 -7.66 16.15
CA SER A 24 8.44 -7.17 16.57
C SER A 24 8.36 -6.44 17.89
N PHE A 25 9.36 -6.71 18.72
CA PHE A 25 9.61 -5.98 19.95
C PHE A 25 11.04 -5.44 19.88
N ASP A 26 11.18 -4.15 20.15
CA ASP A 26 12.45 -3.45 20.14
C ASP A 26 12.59 -2.61 21.42
N HIS A 27 13.74 -2.72 22.04
CA HIS A 27 14.14 -1.91 23.18
C HIS A 27 15.25 -0.98 22.71
N SER A 28 14.97 0.32 22.69
CA SER A 28 15.89 1.34 22.21
C SER A 28 16.15 2.41 23.26
N LEU A 29 17.26 3.12 23.06
CA LEU A 29 17.59 4.30 23.83
C LEU A 29 17.40 5.52 22.95
N ASP A 30 16.57 6.44 23.39
CA ASP A 30 16.32 7.69 22.73
C ASP A 30 16.82 8.87 23.55
N TYR A 31 17.06 10.01 22.91
CA TYR A 31 17.58 11.20 23.55
C TYR A 31 16.55 12.32 23.52
N VAL A 32 16.27 12.90 24.69
CA VAL A 32 15.39 14.06 24.82
C VAL A 32 16.23 15.29 24.96
N SER A 33 15.99 16.31 24.16
CA SER A 33 16.51 17.65 24.41
C SER A 33 15.59 18.36 25.41
N ASP A 34 16.02 18.46 26.63
CA ASP A 34 15.36 19.30 27.64
C ASP A 34 15.94 20.71 27.56
N ARG A 35 15.06 21.73 27.54
CA ARG A 35 15.50 23.14 27.49
C ARG A 35 16.27 23.58 28.73
N GLU A 36 16.10 22.87 29.83
CA GLU A 36 16.74 23.17 31.11
C GLU A 36 18.00 22.33 31.37
N ALA A 37 18.23 21.27 30.56
CA ALA A 37 19.38 20.39 30.71
C ALA A 37 20.53 20.81 29.78
N ALA A 38 21.74 20.89 30.33
CA ALA A 38 22.96 21.22 29.59
C ALA A 38 23.36 20.15 28.53
N SER A 39 22.76 18.96 28.58
CA SER A 39 23.00 17.85 27.66
C SER A 39 21.72 17.04 27.41
N PRO A 40 21.58 16.37 26.23
CA PRO A 40 20.45 15.51 25.99
C PRO A 40 20.32 14.39 27.02
N ILE A 41 19.12 14.19 27.51
CA ILE A 41 18.80 13.16 28.49
C ILE A 41 18.45 11.86 27.80
N LYS A 42 19.08 10.78 28.22
CA LYS A 42 18.85 9.42 27.67
C LYS A 42 17.59 8.83 28.32
N SER A 43 16.70 8.29 27.49
CA SER A 43 15.48 7.60 27.91
C SER A 43 15.36 6.25 27.21
N ALA A 44 14.95 5.23 27.95
CA ALA A 44 14.68 3.91 27.42
C ALA A 44 13.23 3.83 26.91
N VAL A 45 13.05 3.28 25.71
CA VAL A 45 11.77 3.16 25.03
C VAL A 45 11.55 1.74 24.53
N ASP A 46 10.42 1.16 24.91
CA ASP A 46 9.94 -0.11 24.39
C ASP A 46 8.99 0.13 23.22
N ASN A 47 9.29 -0.48 22.09
CA ASN A 47 8.48 -0.46 20.88
C ASN A 47 7.91 -1.85 20.60
N LEU A 48 6.60 -1.96 20.61
CA LEU A 48 5.87 -3.16 20.21
C LEU A 48 5.15 -2.87 18.90
N ASN A 49 5.37 -3.72 17.89
CA ASN A 49 4.72 -3.61 16.61
C ASN A 49 4.11 -4.95 16.20
N VAL A 50 2.84 -4.93 15.83
CA VAL A 50 2.10 -6.08 15.30
C VAL A 50 1.58 -5.70 13.92
N THR A 51 1.88 -6.51 12.93
CA THR A 51 1.40 -6.35 11.55
C THR A 51 0.66 -7.60 11.10
N ASP A 52 -0.42 -7.42 10.37
CA ASP A 52 -1.16 -8.53 9.75
C ASP A 52 -1.55 -8.11 8.33
N HIS A 53 -1.15 -8.91 7.35
CA HIS A 53 -1.45 -8.70 5.94
C HIS A 53 -2.31 -9.86 5.44
N PHE A 54 -3.59 -9.64 5.34
CA PHE A 54 -4.54 -10.61 4.84
C PHE A 54 -4.97 -10.29 3.41
N ARG A 55 -4.95 -11.29 2.54
CA ARG A 55 -5.38 -11.18 1.15
C ARG A 55 -6.17 -12.38 0.71
N VAL A 56 -7.25 -12.13 -0.02
CA VAL A 56 -8.05 -13.14 -0.71
C VAL A 56 -8.19 -12.74 -2.16
N ASP A 57 -7.81 -13.61 -3.07
CA ASP A 57 -7.99 -13.44 -4.52
C ASP A 57 -8.88 -14.55 -5.06
N TYR A 58 -9.87 -14.17 -5.85
CA TYR A 58 -10.72 -15.08 -6.61
C TYR A 58 -10.51 -14.85 -8.10
N ARG A 59 -10.28 -15.94 -8.83
CA ARG A 59 -10.07 -15.90 -10.28
C ARG A 59 -11.05 -16.81 -10.99
N ILE A 60 -11.74 -16.23 -11.99
CA ILE A 60 -12.58 -16.97 -12.90
C ILE A 60 -12.30 -16.48 -14.32
N ASN A 61 -11.81 -17.39 -15.19
CA ASN A 61 -11.33 -17.03 -16.51
C ASN A 61 -10.31 -15.87 -16.44
N GLU A 62 -10.62 -14.75 -17.10
CA GLU A 62 -9.78 -13.55 -17.09
C GLU A 62 -10.18 -12.54 -16.00
N MET A 63 -11.32 -12.75 -15.32
CA MET A 63 -11.74 -11.89 -14.21
C MET A 63 -10.98 -12.24 -12.93
N ARG A 64 -10.56 -11.21 -12.23
CA ARG A 64 -9.93 -11.30 -10.89
C ARG A 64 -10.65 -10.37 -9.95
N LEU A 65 -11.06 -10.91 -8.82
CA LEU A 65 -11.62 -10.17 -7.70
C LEU A 65 -10.71 -10.40 -6.50
N GLY A 66 -10.26 -9.34 -5.86
CA GLY A 66 -9.39 -9.39 -4.70
C GLY A 66 -9.98 -8.60 -3.54
N ALA A 67 -9.71 -9.06 -2.33
CA ALA A 67 -9.90 -8.30 -1.11
C ALA A 67 -8.62 -8.34 -0.29
N LYS A 68 -8.26 -7.21 0.33
CA LYS A 68 -7.08 -7.12 1.19
C LYS A 68 -7.39 -6.33 2.45
N ALA A 69 -6.70 -6.69 3.52
CA ALA A 69 -6.76 -6.01 4.80
C ALA A 69 -5.36 -6.02 5.42
N ASP A 70 -4.82 -4.84 5.68
CA ASP A 70 -3.50 -4.63 6.27
C ASP A 70 -3.69 -3.93 7.62
N LEU A 71 -3.36 -4.62 8.70
CA LEU A 71 -3.40 -4.09 10.06
C LEU A 71 -1.96 -3.80 10.50
N THR A 72 -1.74 -2.63 11.06
CA THR A 72 -0.52 -2.28 11.80
C THR A 72 -0.93 -1.67 13.12
N TRP A 73 -0.61 -2.33 14.21
CA TRP A 73 -0.76 -1.79 15.55
C TRP A 73 0.63 -1.58 16.15
N ARG A 74 0.88 -0.37 16.64
CA ARG A 74 2.14 0.00 17.24
C ARG A 74 1.92 0.65 18.61
N LYS A 75 2.71 0.21 19.58
CA LYS A 75 2.75 0.81 20.91
C LYS A 75 4.18 1.15 21.28
N GLN A 76 4.38 2.39 21.67
CA GLN A 76 5.66 2.91 22.15
C GLN A 76 5.48 3.35 23.60
N LYS A 77 6.30 2.86 24.51
CA LYS A 77 6.23 3.14 25.93
C LYS A 77 7.60 3.62 26.44
N SER A 78 7.66 4.79 27.03
CA SER A 78 8.81 5.25 27.78
C SER A 78 8.86 4.53 29.14
N LEU A 79 10.02 4.00 29.51
CA LEU A 79 10.19 3.29 30.78
C LEU A 79 10.38 4.23 31.95
N ASP A 80 10.88 5.42 31.70
CA ASP A 80 11.14 6.47 32.73
C ASP A 80 10.08 7.58 32.73
N GLY A 81 9.02 7.43 31.88
CA GLY A 81 7.90 8.38 31.84
C GLY A 81 8.20 9.72 31.18
N ARG A 82 9.38 9.90 30.59
CA ARG A 82 9.78 11.16 29.95
C ARG A 82 9.10 11.41 28.59
N PHE A 83 8.72 10.34 27.90
CA PHE A 83 7.91 10.43 26.68
C PHE A 83 6.49 9.96 26.95
N ALA A 84 5.54 10.53 26.25
CA ALA A 84 4.18 10.05 26.28
C ALA A 84 4.09 8.63 25.65
N THR A 85 3.32 7.76 26.29
CA THR A 85 3.01 6.47 25.68
C THR A 85 2.12 6.69 24.46
N ASN A 86 2.59 6.27 23.31
CA ASN A 86 1.85 6.35 22.06
C ASN A 86 1.35 4.95 21.66
N SER A 87 0.06 4.87 21.32
CA SER A 87 -0.52 3.63 20.77
C SER A 87 -1.43 3.98 19.63
N PHE A 88 -1.07 3.54 18.40
CA PHE A 88 -1.86 3.86 17.23
C PHE A 88 -2.08 2.62 16.35
N THR A 89 -3.18 2.65 15.63
CA THR A 89 -3.63 1.60 14.73
C THR A 89 -3.81 2.16 13.34
N HIS A 90 -3.21 1.50 12.35
CA HIS A 90 -3.52 1.68 10.94
C HIS A 90 -4.22 0.41 10.45
N PHE A 91 -5.38 0.56 9.85
CA PHE A 91 -6.11 -0.52 9.24
C PHE A 91 -6.52 -0.13 7.83
N ASN A 92 -5.81 -0.68 6.84
CA ASN A 92 -6.08 -0.42 5.44
C ASN A 92 -6.81 -1.62 4.87
N TYR A 93 -7.99 -1.43 4.29
CA TYR A 93 -8.75 -2.52 3.71
C TYR A 93 -9.43 -2.08 2.42
N GLY A 94 -9.69 -3.03 1.55
CA GLY A 94 -10.36 -2.71 0.30
C GLY A 94 -10.48 -3.89 -0.64
N VAL A 95 -11.03 -3.58 -1.81
CA VAL A 95 -11.31 -4.55 -2.85
C VAL A 95 -10.71 -4.11 -4.18
N THR A 96 -10.36 -5.09 -5.00
CA THR A 96 -9.84 -4.90 -6.35
C THR A 96 -10.64 -5.74 -7.33
N LEU A 97 -10.91 -5.19 -8.50
CA LEU A 97 -11.55 -5.91 -9.61
C LEU A 97 -10.75 -5.68 -10.88
N SER A 98 -10.50 -6.73 -11.62
CA SER A 98 -9.94 -6.67 -12.98
C SER A 98 -10.73 -7.62 -13.86
N THR A 99 -11.31 -7.11 -14.95
CA THR A 99 -12.15 -7.90 -15.83
C THR A 99 -12.06 -7.40 -17.28
N PRO A 100 -12.07 -8.31 -18.28
CA PRO A 100 -12.29 -7.91 -19.64
C PRO A 100 -13.75 -7.45 -19.82
N LEU A 101 -13.93 -6.39 -20.58
CA LEU A 101 -15.21 -5.90 -21.04
C LEU A 101 -15.39 -6.22 -22.53
N VAL A 102 -16.53 -5.81 -23.08
CA VAL A 102 -16.80 -5.88 -24.51
C VAL A 102 -15.77 -5.11 -25.34
N TRP A 103 -15.63 -5.43 -26.62
CA TRP A 103 -14.71 -4.79 -27.58
C TRP A 103 -13.21 -4.86 -27.22
N GLY A 104 -12.81 -5.85 -26.41
CA GLY A 104 -11.41 -6.03 -25.99
C GLY A 104 -10.89 -4.93 -25.07
N ILE A 105 -11.76 -4.25 -24.35
CA ILE A 105 -11.41 -3.32 -23.27
C ILE A 105 -11.19 -4.13 -22.00
N HIS A 106 -10.13 -3.82 -21.26
CA HIS A 106 -9.90 -4.30 -19.91
C HIS A 106 -10.23 -3.19 -18.93
N PHE A 107 -11.01 -3.52 -17.91
CA PHE A 107 -11.34 -2.65 -16.80
C PHE A 107 -10.64 -3.15 -15.54
N GLY A 108 -9.93 -2.24 -14.87
CA GLY A 108 -9.35 -2.46 -13.56
C GLY A 108 -9.83 -1.38 -12.61
N THR A 109 -10.12 -1.76 -11.37
CA THR A 109 -10.46 -0.78 -10.32
C THR A 109 -10.07 -1.30 -8.95
N ASP A 110 -9.73 -0.38 -8.07
CA ASP A 110 -9.54 -0.65 -6.66
C ASP A 110 -10.14 0.46 -5.81
N ILE A 111 -10.71 0.06 -4.70
CA ILE A 111 -11.21 0.94 -3.66
C ILE A 111 -10.56 0.53 -2.34
N MET A 112 -9.92 1.48 -1.67
CA MET A 112 -9.19 1.29 -0.42
C MET A 112 -9.64 2.29 0.62
N ALA A 113 -9.90 1.81 1.84
CA ALA A 113 -10.06 2.64 3.03
C ALA A 113 -8.76 2.63 3.84
N TYR A 114 -8.30 3.80 4.21
CA TYR A 114 -7.13 4.03 5.07
C TYR A 114 -7.61 4.56 6.41
N TYR A 115 -7.74 3.66 7.37
CA TYR A 115 -8.21 3.97 8.71
C TYR A 115 -7.02 4.17 9.65
N ARG A 116 -7.00 5.30 10.36
CA ARG A 116 -5.96 5.67 11.33
C ARG A 116 -6.60 6.12 12.62
N ARG A 117 -6.16 5.55 13.74
CA ARG A 117 -6.66 5.89 15.09
C ARG A 117 -5.57 5.74 16.13
N GLY A 118 -5.81 6.38 17.29
CA GLY A 118 -4.93 6.32 18.45
C GLY A 118 -3.93 7.46 18.53
N TYR A 119 -4.00 8.43 17.63
CA TYR A 119 -3.17 9.62 17.72
C TYR A 119 -3.73 10.62 18.72
N ALA A 120 -2.84 11.25 19.50
CA ALA A 120 -3.22 12.31 20.46
C ALA A 120 -3.80 13.54 19.73
N ASP A 121 -3.28 13.86 18.54
CA ASP A 121 -3.88 14.87 17.67
C ASP A 121 -5.08 14.26 16.92
N ALA A 122 -6.28 14.75 17.25
CA ALA A 122 -7.52 14.28 16.65
C ALA A 122 -7.54 14.42 15.12
N SER A 123 -6.83 15.40 14.55
CA SER A 123 -6.74 15.62 13.10
C SER A 123 -5.99 14.50 12.36
N MET A 124 -5.24 13.67 13.07
CA MET A 124 -4.53 12.51 12.54
C MET A 124 -5.38 11.24 12.54
N ASN A 125 -6.51 11.23 13.25
CA ASN A 125 -7.44 10.11 13.35
C ASN A 125 -8.43 10.14 12.19
N THR A 126 -8.00 9.78 10.99
CA THR A 126 -8.75 9.89 9.73
C THR A 126 -9.22 8.54 9.21
N THR A 127 -10.18 8.59 8.30
CA THR A 127 -10.56 7.48 7.42
C THR A 127 -10.68 8.05 6.01
N ASP A 128 -9.71 7.72 5.17
CA ASP A 128 -9.60 8.25 3.82
C ASP A 128 -9.91 7.14 2.82
N TRP A 129 -10.83 7.40 1.88
CA TRP A 129 -11.18 6.45 0.83
C TRP A 129 -10.48 6.84 -0.47
N VAL A 130 -9.76 5.92 -1.05
CA VAL A 130 -9.07 6.12 -2.32
C VAL A 130 -9.68 5.18 -3.34
N TRP A 131 -10.19 5.74 -4.43
CA TRP A 131 -10.72 5.00 -5.55
C TRP A 131 -9.88 5.25 -6.79
N ASN A 132 -9.34 4.17 -7.37
CA ASN A 132 -8.62 4.20 -8.63
C ASN A 132 -9.36 3.36 -9.66
N ALA A 133 -9.31 3.78 -10.91
CA ALA A 133 -9.88 3.03 -12.03
C ALA A 133 -8.98 3.12 -13.27
N GLU A 134 -8.92 2.04 -14.02
CA GLU A 134 -8.17 1.94 -15.27
C GLU A 134 -9.06 1.32 -16.36
N LEU A 135 -9.03 1.93 -17.54
CA LEU A 135 -9.53 1.34 -18.77
C LEU A 135 -8.36 1.18 -19.73
N SER A 136 -8.17 0.00 -20.28
CA SER A 136 -7.10 -0.23 -21.23
C SER A 136 -7.60 -1.03 -22.43
N ARG A 137 -7.08 -0.71 -23.63
CA ARG A 137 -7.43 -1.40 -24.86
C ARG A 137 -6.21 -1.57 -25.77
N PRO A 138 -5.83 -2.81 -26.09
CA PRO A 138 -4.85 -3.07 -27.13
C PRO A 138 -5.46 -2.86 -28.51
N LEU A 139 -4.75 -2.13 -29.39
CA LEU A 139 -5.17 -1.81 -30.75
C LEU A 139 -4.14 -2.30 -31.79
N GLY A 140 -4.59 -2.41 -33.03
CA GLY A 140 -3.80 -2.88 -34.16
C GLY A 140 -3.84 -4.41 -34.33
N ARG A 141 -3.55 -4.89 -35.54
CA ARG A 141 -3.59 -6.34 -35.89
C ARG A 141 -2.64 -7.18 -35.01
N ARG A 142 -1.51 -6.62 -34.59
CA ARG A 142 -0.52 -7.29 -33.72
C ARG A 142 -0.59 -6.79 -32.27
N LYS A 143 -1.64 -6.03 -31.90
CA LYS A 143 -1.80 -5.43 -30.57
C LYS A 143 -0.59 -4.57 -30.15
N GLN A 144 0.03 -3.87 -31.12
CA GLN A 144 1.22 -3.05 -30.87
C GLN A 144 0.92 -1.79 -30.08
N TRP A 145 -0.25 -1.24 -30.23
CA TRP A 145 -0.70 -0.06 -29.51
C TRP A 145 -1.49 -0.47 -28.27
N LEU A 146 -1.23 0.18 -27.17
CA LEU A 146 -2.02 0.07 -25.95
C LEU A 146 -2.45 1.47 -25.54
N ILE A 147 -3.74 1.70 -25.51
CA ILE A 147 -4.31 2.93 -24.95
C ILE A 147 -4.81 2.60 -23.55
N LYS A 148 -4.44 3.45 -22.56
CA LYS A 148 -4.87 3.33 -21.17
C LYS A 148 -5.37 4.69 -20.69
N ALA A 149 -6.56 4.71 -20.09
CA ALA A 149 -7.05 5.82 -19.31
C ALA A 149 -7.01 5.41 -17.84
N ILE A 150 -6.33 6.19 -17.01
CA ILE A 150 -6.15 5.92 -15.57
C ILE A 150 -6.71 7.10 -14.81
N GLY A 151 -7.63 6.84 -13.89
CA GLY A 151 -8.06 7.77 -12.87
C GLY A 151 -7.47 7.38 -11.53
N PHE A 152 -6.76 8.28 -10.89
CA PHE A 152 -6.15 8.08 -9.59
C PHE A 152 -6.82 8.98 -8.56
N ASP A 153 -7.15 8.41 -7.39
CA ASP A 153 -7.87 9.08 -6.31
C ASP A 153 -9.10 9.87 -6.78
N LEU A 154 -10.02 9.18 -7.46
CA LEU A 154 -11.22 9.77 -8.03
C LEU A 154 -12.15 10.41 -6.97
N LEU A 155 -12.01 10.03 -5.69
CA LEU A 155 -12.74 10.61 -4.57
C LEU A 155 -12.05 11.86 -3.99
N GLN A 156 -10.81 12.14 -4.40
CA GLN A 156 -10.02 13.29 -3.95
C GLN A 156 -9.82 13.34 -2.43
N GLN A 157 -9.62 12.19 -1.81
CA GLN A 157 -9.48 12.08 -0.36
C GLN A 157 -8.04 11.87 0.12
N ILE A 158 -7.05 11.70 -0.77
CA ILE A 158 -5.66 11.61 -0.36
C ILE A 158 -5.19 12.97 0.13
N PRO A 159 -4.80 13.11 1.40
CA PRO A 159 -4.33 14.38 1.92
C PRO A 159 -2.94 14.71 1.37
N ASN A 160 -2.71 15.99 1.01
CA ASN A 160 -1.37 16.49 0.64
C ASN A 160 -0.44 16.67 1.84
N VAL A 161 -0.83 16.13 2.99
CA VAL A 161 -0.13 16.29 4.26
C VAL A 161 0.23 14.91 4.80
N ARG A 162 1.51 14.69 5.01
CA ARG A 162 2.03 13.52 5.73
C ARG A 162 2.37 13.94 7.15
N ARG A 163 1.82 13.22 8.12
CA ARG A 163 2.12 13.40 9.53
C ARG A 163 2.77 12.16 10.08
N GLU A 164 3.88 12.36 10.76
CA GLU A 164 4.63 11.31 11.43
C GLU A 164 4.76 11.67 12.91
N VAL A 165 4.55 10.67 13.77
CA VAL A 165 4.71 10.81 15.22
C VAL A 165 5.83 9.88 15.66
N ASN A 166 6.76 10.42 16.44
CA ASN A 166 7.81 9.68 17.10
C ASN A 166 7.83 10.04 18.61
N ASN A 167 8.78 9.49 19.34
CA ASN A 167 8.90 9.75 20.78
C ASN A 167 9.26 11.21 21.12
N GLN A 168 9.81 11.95 20.16
CA GLN A 168 10.25 13.34 20.34
C GLN A 168 9.17 14.35 19.98
N GLY A 169 8.10 13.91 19.28
CA GLY A 169 7.03 14.78 18.86
C GLY A 169 6.36 14.33 17.57
N TRP A 170 5.84 15.29 16.83
CA TRP A 170 5.22 15.06 15.52
C TRP A 170 5.82 15.98 14.47
N GLN A 171 5.84 15.49 13.25
CA GLN A 171 6.29 16.22 12.07
C GLN A 171 5.17 16.26 11.03
N GLU A 172 4.88 17.44 10.51
CA GLU A 172 3.97 17.62 9.37
C GLU A 172 4.77 18.00 8.12
N THR A 173 4.65 17.20 7.08
CA THR A 173 5.23 17.49 5.77
C THR A 173 4.11 17.74 4.78
N ARG A 174 4.07 18.93 4.21
CA ARG A 174 3.09 19.29 3.16
C ARG A 174 3.72 19.14 1.80
N TYR A 175 3.06 18.38 0.94
CA TYR A 175 3.48 18.16 -0.44
C TYR A 175 2.68 19.04 -1.39
N ASN A 176 3.37 19.73 -2.29
CA ASN A 176 2.73 20.45 -3.38
C ASN A 176 2.48 19.51 -4.56
N THR A 177 1.63 18.50 -4.35
CA THR A 177 1.27 17.50 -5.36
C THR A 177 -0.22 17.54 -5.63
N LYS A 178 -0.62 17.09 -6.82
CA LYS A 178 -2.02 16.80 -7.13
C LYS A 178 -2.26 15.31 -6.90
N PRO A 179 -2.86 14.90 -5.77
CA PRO A 179 -3.07 13.49 -5.49
C PRO A 179 -4.11 12.86 -6.42
N SER A 180 -5.07 13.64 -6.91
CA SER A 180 -6.12 13.21 -7.82
C SER A 180 -5.86 13.68 -9.23
N TYR A 181 -5.86 12.77 -10.19
CA TYR A 181 -5.68 13.09 -11.61
C TYR A 181 -6.25 12.00 -12.52
N VAL A 182 -6.50 12.40 -13.76
CA VAL A 182 -6.80 11.47 -14.87
C VAL A 182 -5.68 11.58 -15.89
N MET A 183 -5.18 10.44 -16.36
CA MET A 183 -4.08 10.38 -17.30
C MET A 183 -4.43 9.45 -18.47
N LEU A 184 -4.08 9.87 -19.69
CA LEU A 184 -4.15 9.05 -20.88
C LEU A 184 -2.75 8.61 -21.29
N HIS A 185 -2.53 7.31 -21.38
CA HIS A 185 -1.30 6.70 -21.84
C HIS A 185 -1.50 6.10 -23.24
N VAL A 186 -0.56 6.37 -24.11
CA VAL A 186 -0.45 5.70 -25.41
C VAL A 186 0.90 5.01 -25.46
N VAL A 187 0.89 3.70 -25.51
CA VAL A 187 2.10 2.87 -25.53
C VAL A 187 2.19 2.13 -26.86
N TYR A 188 3.31 2.27 -27.53
CA TYR A 188 3.63 1.50 -28.73
C TYR A 188 4.68 0.45 -28.41
N ARG A 189 4.41 -0.82 -28.71
CA ARG A 189 5.33 -1.93 -28.51
C ARG A 189 6.08 -2.22 -29.80
N LEU A 190 7.38 -2.02 -29.78
CA LEU A 190 8.30 -2.40 -30.87
C LEU A 190 8.63 -3.89 -30.71
N ASP A 191 7.96 -4.75 -31.48
CA ASP A 191 8.33 -6.16 -31.59
C ASP A 191 9.56 -6.28 -32.50
N VAL A 192 10.75 -6.13 -31.92
CA VAL A 192 11.98 -6.49 -32.61
C VAL A 192 12.10 -8.01 -32.55
N LYS A 193 11.73 -8.70 -33.63
CA LYS A 193 12.05 -10.13 -33.75
C LYS A 193 13.58 -10.27 -33.69
N PRO A 194 14.13 -11.13 -32.81
CA PRO A 194 15.55 -11.38 -32.80
C PRO A 194 15.97 -11.88 -34.19
N LYS A 195 16.97 -11.23 -34.83
CA LYS A 195 17.57 -11.73 -36.03
C LYS A 195 18.01 -13.18 -35.78
N LYS A 196 17.47 -14.14 -36.54
CA LYS A 196 18.01 -15.49 -36.55
C LYS A 196 19.50 -15.39 -36.87
N SER A 197 20.34 -15.77 -35.93
CA SER A 197 21.76 -15.93 -36.18
C SER A 197 21.95 -16.89 -37.33
N PRO A 198 22.73 -16.59 -38.36
CA PRO A 198 23.02 -17.57 -39.42
C PRO A 198 23.72 -18.74 -38.73
N MET A 199 23.04 -19.91 -38.74
CA MET A 199 23.67 -21.14 -38.29
C MET A 199 24.90 -21.38 -39.16
N SER A 200 26.08 -21.32 -38.56
CA SER A 200 27.32 -21.77 -39.17
C SER A 200 27.13 -23.22 -39.61
N LYS A 201 27.01 -23.43 -40.95
CA LYS A 201 27.16 -24.78 -41.51
C LYS A 201 28.62 -25.16 -41.31
N LYS A 202 28.89 -26.11 -40.42
CA LYS A 202 30.07 -26.98 -40.45
C LYS A 202 29.69 -28.25 -41.18
#